data_0f087a6b79c77b268939f83d4e3428e5
#
_entry.id   0f087a6b79c77b268939f83d4e3428e5
#
_cell.length_a   1.000
_cell.length_b   1.000
_cell.length_c   1.000
_cell.angle_alpha   90.00
_cell.angle_beta   90.00
_cell.angle_gamma   90.00
#
_symmetry.space_group_name_H-M   'P 1'
#
loop_
_entity.id
_entity.type
_entity.pdbx_description
1 polymer ?
#
loop_
_entity_poly.entity_id
_entity_poly.type
_entity_poly.pdbx_seq_one_letter_code
_entity_poly.pdbx_strand_id
1 'polypeptide(L)'
;MNVLIVGGHNVFVSQLIEKFNKEGWEVYLLTGSKNPTHRHHYVFEQYDFPYDTDSIKEIIDSAAPDLVLFTGAYDSNLSSGKGRRESMYYMSSLVNVLMASQMLKVPKFVYISSHEVYEESYADPITEDMAPSPLSTKGMMVAQGENLVTRYGDTTQMDTYVFRLDHMYWMPKNRKEVGEVHGKLCLEALRNHK
;
A
#
# COMPACT_ATOMS: atom_id res chain seq x y z
N MET A 1 16.37 12.43 -4.03
CA MET A 1 15.87 11.05 -4.19
C MET A 1 14.38 11.09 -4.41
N ASN A 2 13.86 10.21 -5.28
CA ASN A 2 12.46 10.18 -5.64
C ASN A 2 11.80 8.91 -5.11
N VAL A 3 10.61 9.03 -4.53
CA VAL A 3 9.79 7.89 -4.15
C VAL A 3 8.46 7.93 -4.88
N LEU A 4 8.10 6.82 -5.51
CA LEU A 4 6.77 6.61 -6.06
C LEU A 4 5.95 5.77 -5.09
N ILE A 5 4.92 6.35 -4.49
CA ILE A 5 3.97 5.65 -3.64
C ILE A 5 2.77 5.22 -4.50
N VAL A 6 2.52 3.91 -4.52
CA VAL A 6 1.41 3.32 -5.26
C VAL A 6 0.36 2.80 -4.29
N GLY A 7 -0.85 3.33 -4.35
CA GLY A 7 -1.94 2.86 -3.51
C GLY A 7 -2.97 3.91 -3.16
N GLY A 8 -3.87 3.55 -2.22
CA GLY A 8 -4.95 4.43 -1.77
C GLY A 8 -4.44 5.58 -0.91
N HIS A 9 -5.14 6.70 -1.01
CA HIS A 9 -4.88 7.85 -0.16
C HIS A 9 -5.56 7.66 1.21
N ASN A 10 -4.80 7.17 2.18
CA ASN A 10 -5.23 6.98 3.56
C ASN A 10 -4.28 7.68 4.55
N VAL A 11 -4.58 7.61 5.84
CA VAL A 11 -3.76 8.29 6.87
C VAL A 11 -2.32 7.77 6.90
N PHE A 12 -2.13 6.47 6.72
CA PHE A 12 -0.79 5.88 6.66
C PHE A 12 0.04 6.46 5.50
N VAL A 13 -0.54 6.47 4.29
CA VAL A 13 0.10 7.06 3.11
C VAL A 13 0.39 8.54 3.33
N SER A 14 -0.54 9.28 3.94
CA SER A 14 -0.31 10.71 4.27
C SER A 14 0.87 10.91 5.22
N GLN A 15 1.03 10.06 6.22
CA GLN A 15 2.17 10.14 7.14
C GLN A 15 3.49 9.78 6.45
N LEU A 16 3.48 8.78 5.56
CA LEU A 16 4.66 8.44 4.75
C LEU A 16 5.08 9.60 3.86
N ILE A 17 4.13 10.23 3.16
CA ILE A 17 4.39 11.42 2.33
C ILE A 17 5.05 12.53 3.16
N GLU A 18 4.48 12.85 4.32
CA GLU A 18 5.07 13.86 5.22
C GLU A 18 6.49 13.48 5.66
N LYS A 19 6.72 12.21 5.98
CA LYS A 19 8.03 11.73 6.44
C LYS A 19 9.06 11.78 5.32
N PHE A 20 8.76 11.27 4.14
CA PHE A 20 9.66 11.32 2.98
C PHE A 20 10.01 12.76 2.61
N ASN A 21 9.02 13.65 2.60
CA ASN A 21 9.27 15.06 2.30
C ASN A 21 10.19 15.72 3.34
N LYS A 22 10.01 15.43 4.64
CA LYS A 22 10.89 15.93 5.70
C LYS A 22 12.34 15.45 5.55
N GLU A 23 12.55 14.28 5.00
CA GLU A 23 13.87 13.70 4.70
C GLU A 23 14.43 14.21 3.34
N GLY A 24 13.75 15.13 2.68
CA GLY A 24 14.18 15.74 1.43
C GLY A 24 13.95 14.89 0.18
N TRP A 25 13.00 13.94 0.24
CA TRP A 25 12.60 13.17 -0.94
C TRP A 25 11.50 13.90 -1.72
N GLU A 26 11.55 13.82 -3.03
CA GLU A 26 10.43 14.16 -3.88
C GLU A 26 9.45 12.97 -3.91
N VAL A 27 8.17 13.26 -3.62
CA VAL A 27 7.14 12.24 -3.49
C VAL A 27 6.19 12.31 -4.68
N TYR A 28 6.09 11.21 -5.39
CA TYR A 28 5.14 10.98 -6.46
C TYR A 28 4.06 10.01 -5.96
N LEU A 29 2.80 10.27 -6.28
CA LEU A 29 1.68 9.46 -5.83
C LEU A 29 0.91 8.90 -7.02
N LEU A 30 0.83 7.59 -7.12
CA LEU A 30 0.00 6.86 -8.07
C LEU A 30 -1.19 6.26 -7.34
N THR A 31 -2.37 6.81 -7.52
CA THR A 31 -3.56 6.44 -6.76
C THR A 31 -4.77 6.20 -7.65
N GLY A 32 -5.59 5.20 -7.30
CA GLY A 32 -6.86 4.90 -7.98
C GLY A 32 -8.07 5.66 -7.43
N SER A 33 -7.84 6.65 -6.59
CA SER A 33 -8.93 7.45 -6.03
C SER A 33 -9.55 8.34 -7.09
N LYS A 34 -10.83 8.12 -7.40
CA LYS A 34 -11.62 8.98 -8.32
C LYS A 34 -11.86 10.39 -7.78
N ASN A 35 -11.48 10.68 -6.55
CA ASN A 35 -11.61 12.00 -5.94
C ASN A 35 -10.24 12.51 -5.48
N PRO A 36 -9.49 13.21 -6.34
CA PRO A 36 -8.26 13.90 -5.93
C PRO A 36 -8.60 15.19 -5.14
N THR A 37 -9.59 15.14 -4.25
CA THR A 37 -10.07 16.33 -3.53
C THR A 37 -9.03 16.88 -2.54
N HIS A 38 -7.95 16.15 -2.30
CA HIS A 38 -6.84 16.65 -1.50
C HIS A 38 -5.53 16.28 -2.19
N ARG A 39 -5.06 17.15 -3.08
CA ARG A 39 -3.61 17.15 -3.39
C ARG A 39 -2.89 17.29 -2.06
N HIS A 40 -2.17 16.27 -1.68
CA HIS A 40 -1.37 16.36 -0.47
C HIS A 40 -0.31 17.46 -0.69
N HIS A 41 -0.19 18.38 0.25
CA HIS A 41 0.68 19.57 0.12
C HIS A 41 2.15 19.23 -0.24
N TYR A 42 2.59 18.01 0.13
CA TYR A 42 3.96 17.55 -0.05
C TYR A 42 4.15 16.58 -1.22
N VAL A 43 3.14 16.38 -2.06
CA VAL A 43 3.24 15.54 -3.27
C VAL A 43 3.71 16.41 -4.42
N PHE A 44 4.82 16.01 -5.04
CA PHE A 44 5.38 16.71 -6.22
C PHE A 44 4.44 16.55 -7.40
N GLU A 45 4.03 15.30 -7.67
CA GLU A 45 3.09 15.00 -8.74
C GLU A 45 2.19 13.83 -8.35
N GLN A 46 0.91 13.89 -8.74
CA GLN A 46 -0.07 12.85 -8.51
C GLN A 46 -0.65 12.39 -9.84
N TYR A 47 -0.67 11.08 -10.02
CA TYR A 47 -1.20 10.40 -11.19
C TYR A 47 -2.46 9.60 -10.80
N ASP A 48 -3.43 9.59 -11.72
CA ASP A 48 -4.51 8.61 -11.67
C ASP A 48 -3.98 7.25 -12.12
N PHE A 49 -4.41 6.18 -11.45
CA PHE A 49 -3.91 4.85 -11.74
C PHE A 49 -4.42 4.35 -13.10
N PRO A 50 -3.57 4.20 -14.11
CA PRO A 50 -3.92 3.54 -15.34
C PRO A 50 -3.93 2.02 -15.11
N TYR A 51 -4.70 1.31 -15.92
CA TYR A 51 -4.81 -0.15 -15.78
C TYR A 51 -3.92 -0.92 -16.75
N ASP A 52 -3.19 -0.24 -17.60
CA ASP A 52 -2.27 -0.82 -18.56
C ASP A 52 -0.80 -0.59 -18.16
N THR A 53 0.03 -1.53 -18.56
CA THR A 53 1.46 -1.52 -18.21
C THR A 53 2.21 -0.38 -18.88
N ASP A 54 1.83 0.02 -20.08
CA ASP A 54 2.55 1.05 -20.83
C ASP A 54 2.39 2.42 -20.18
N SER A 55 1.16 2.78 -19.80
CA SER A 55 0.91 4.02 -19.07
C SER A 55 1.58 4.04 -17.69
N ILE A 56 1.62 2.91 -16.98
CA ILE A 56 2.37 2.80 -15.71
C ILE A 56 3.86 3.00 -15.95
N LYS A 57 4.39 2.44 -17.03
CA LYS A 57 5.79 2.62 -17.42
C LYS A 57 6.13 4.08 -17.72
N GLU A 58 5.27 4.79 -18.43
CA GLU A 58 5.45 6.23 -18.69
C GLU A 58 5.51 7.04 -17.39
N ILE A 59 4.64 6.71 -16.41
CA ILE A 59 4.63 7.36 -15.09
C ILE A 59 5.92 7.07 -14.32
N ILE A 60 6.37 5.81 -14.29
CA ILE A 60 7.61 5.43 -13.61
C ILE A 60 8.82 6.06 -14.29
N ASP A 61 8.85 6.13 -15.61
CA ASP A 61 9.92 6.79 -16.37
C ASP A 61 9.97 8.29 -16.04
N SER A 62 8.82 8.96 -16.02
CA SER A 62 8.72 10.38 -15.68
C SER A 62 9.11 10.68 -14.22
N ALA A 63 8.68 9.85 -13.27
CA ALA A 63 9.01 10.01 -11.85
C ALA A 63 10.46 9.63 -11.53
N ALA A 64 11.08 8.78 -12.37
CA ALA A 64 12.42 8.24 -12.19
C ALA A 64 12.73 7.87 -10.72
N PRO A 65 11.93 6.98 -10.07
CA PRO A 65 12.01 6.75 -8.65
C PRO A 65 13.23 5.92 -8.25
N ASP A 66 13.88 6.31 -7.16
CA ASP A 66 14.87 5.49 -6.46
C ASP A 66 14.21 4.36 -5.65
N LEU A 67 12.92 4.54 -5.34
CA LEU A 67 12.12 3.62 -4.55
C LEU A 67 10.66 3.62 -5.03
N VAL A 68 10.13 2.45 -5.32
CA VAL A 68 8.68 2.24 -5.46
C VAL A 68 8.14 1.62 -4.18
N LEU A 69 7.13 2.25 -3.59
CA LEU A 69 6.45 1.78 -2.39
C LEU A 69 5.01 1.41 -2.73
N PHE A 70 4.73 0.12 -2.78
CA PHE A 70 3.38 -0.39 -3.04
C PHE A 70 2.64 -0.61 -1.72
N THR A 71 1.64 0.22 -1.43
CA THR A 71 0.89 0.23 -0.17
C THR A 71 -0.43 -0.52 -0.23
N GLY A 72 -0.65 -1.27 -1.29
CA GLY A 72 -1.85 -2.07 -1.46
C GLY A 72 -2.92 -1.44 -2.33
N ALA A 73 -4.09 -2.06 -2.33
CA ALA A 73 -5.17 -1.69 -3.21
C ALA A 73 -5.68 -0.28 -2.94
N TYR A 74 -6.01 0.36 -4.00
CA TYR A 74 -6.61 1.70 -4.02
C TYR A 74 -8.03 1.72 -3.56
N ASP A 75 -8.63 0.61 -3.26
CA ASP A 75 -10.00 0.56 -2.82
C ASP A 75 -10.10 -0.05 -1.43
N SER A 76 -10.54 0.78 -0.47
CA SER A 76 -10.90 0.36 0.88
C SER A 76 -12.08 -0.64 0.91
N ASN A 77 -12.68 -0.92 -0.24
CA ASN A 77 -13.82 -1.81 -0.39
C ASN A 77 -13.48 -3.27 -0.69
N LEU A 78 -12.20 -3.68 -0.65
CA LEU A 78 -11.82 -5.10 -0.75
C LEU A 78 -12.56 -5.99 0.28
N SER A 79 -13.00 -5.40 1.37
CA SER A 79 -13.81 -6.06 2.42
C SER A 79 -15.31 -6.08 2.16
N SER A 80 -15.83 -5.40 1.13
CA SER A 80 -17.28 -5.17 0.96
C SER A 80 -18.03 -6.19 0.11
N GLY A 81 -17.46 -7.37 -0.14
CA GLY A 81 -18.16 -8.49 -0.80
C GLY A 81 -18.28 -8.40 -2.32
N LYS A 82 -17.73 -7.39 -2.95
CA LYS A 82 -17.57 -7.29 -4.41
C LYS A 82 -16.26 -7.93 -4.89
N GLY A 83 -15.70 -8.77 -4.05
CA GLY A 83 -14.35 -9.26 -3.95
C GLY A 83 -13.64 -9.73 -5.24
N ARG A 84 -14.34 -10.29 -6.24
CA ARG A 84 -13.67 -10.84 -7.43
C ARG A 84 -13.03 -9.76 -8.30
N ARG A 85 -13.73 -8.68 -8.56
CA ARG A 85 -13.26 -7.60 -9.43
C ARG A 85 -12.11 -6.84 -8.78
N GLU A 86 -12.25 -6.59 -7.50
CA GLU A 86 -11.26 -5.89 -6.67
C GLU A 86 -9.97 -6.70 -6.52
N SER A 87 -10.11 -8.02 -6.33
CA SER A 87 -8.99 -8.97 -6.30
C SER A 87 -8.18 -8.97 -7.59
N MET A 88 -8.88 -8.97 -8.72
CA MET A 88 -8.23 -8.92 -10.04
C MET A 88 -7.47 -7.59 -10.22
N TYR A 89 -8.07 -6.47 -9.84
CA TYR A 89 -7.42 -5.18 -9.94
C TYR A 89 -6.18 -5.07 -9.06
N TYR A 90 -6.24 -5.57 -7.83
CA TYR A 90 -5.11 -5.57 -6.93
C TYR A 90 -3.91 -6.31 -7.53
N MET A 91 -4.11 -7.57 -7.92
CA MET A 91 -3.04 -8.39 -8.46
C MET A 91 -2.52 -7.86 -9.79
N SER A 92 -3.41 -7.45 -10.71
CA SER A 92 -3.01 -6.85 -11.98
C SER A 92 -2.17 -5.60 -11.78
N SER A 93 -2.55 -4.77 -10.83
CA SER A 93 -1.82 -3.54 -10.51
C SER A 93 -0.44 -3.83 -9.95
N LEU A 94 -0.33 -4.77 -9.01
CA LEU A 94 0.95 -5.18 -8.46
C LEU A 94 1.87 -5.73 -9.56
N VAL A 95 1.35 -6.62 -10.41
CA VAL A 95 2.11 -7.19 -11.54
C VAL A 95 2.59 -6.09 -12.48
N ASN A 96 1.69 -5.20 -12.89
CA ASN A 96 2.02 -4.14 -13.84
C ASN A 96 3.07 -3.18 -13.29
N VAL A 97 2.94 -2.79 -12.01
CA VAL A 97 3.94 -1.91 -11.35
C VAL A 97 5.29 -2.61 -11.19
N LEU A 98 5.31 -3.90 -10.80
CA LEU A 98 6.54 -4.69 -10.70
C LEU A 98 7.23 -4.83 -12.06
N MET A 99 6.46 -5.19 -13.11
CA MET A 99 7.00 -5.32 -14.47
C MET A 99 7.58 -4.01 -14.96
N ALA A 100 6.84 -2.92 -14.85
CA ALA A 100 7.31 -1.60 -15.28
C ALA A 100 8.55 -1.15 -14.48
N SER A 101 8.57 -1.37 -13.17
CA SER A 101 9.72 -1.08 -12.31
C SER A 101 10.97 -1.87 -12.73
N GLN A 102 10.81 -3.17 -13.03
CA GLN A 102 11.90 -4.00 -13.54
C GLN A 102 12.42 -3.51 -14.89
N MET A 103 11.52 -3.23 -15.84
CA MET A 103 11.88 -2.77 -17.18
C MET A 103 12.68 -1.47 -17.14
N LEU A 104 12.35 -0.57 -16.23
CA LEU A 104 13.00 0.72 -16.03
C LEU A 104 14.14 0.68 -15.01
N LYS A 105 14.51 -0.50 -14.52
CA LYS A 105 15.62 -0.74 -13.59
C LYS A 105 15.49 0.09 -12.30
N VAL A 106 14.29 0.22 -11.78
CA VAL A 106 14.07 0.82 -10.45
C VAL A 106 14.89 0.07 -9.41
N PRO A 107 15.73 0.74 -8.60
CA PRO A 107 16.65 0.06 -7.71
C PRO A 107 15.93 -0.72 -6.60
N LYS A 108 14.85 -0.15 -6.03
CA LYS A 108 14.20 -0.69 -4.82
C LYS A 108 12.69 -0.74 -4.95
N PHE A 109 12.11 -1.85 -4.50
CA PHE A 109 10.68 -2.05 -4.42
C PHE A 109 10.28 -2.51 -3.02
N VAL A 110 9.39 -1.77 -2.37
CA VAL A 110 8.84 -2.11 -1.06
C VAL A 110 7.37 -2.46 -1.21
N TYR A 111 7.01 -3.62 -0.71
CA TYR A 111 5.63 -4.09 -0.64
C TYR A 111 5.12 -4.05 0.79
N ILE A 112 4.05 -3.31 1.00
CA ILE A 112 3.37 -3.26 2.29
C ILE A 112 2.33 -4.37 2.34
N SER A 113 2.64 -5.39 3.11
CA SER A 113 1.78 -6.52 3.43
C SER A 113 0.99 -6.25 4.72
N SER A 114 0.26 -7.23 5.20
CA SER A 114 -0.65 -7.12 6.34
C SER A 114 -0.54 -8.35 7.25
N HIS A 115 -0.86 -8.18 8.54
CA HIS A 115 -1.04 -9.30 9.48
C HIS A 115 -2.11 -10.30 9.03
N GLU A 116 -3.02 -9.92 8.12
CA GLU A 116 -4.05 -10.82 7.57
C GLU A 116 -3.47 -12.04 6.85
N VAL A 117 -2.17 -12.06 6.56
CA VAL A 117 -1.49 -13.28 6.08
C VAL A 117 -1.40 -14.37 7.15
N TYR A 118 -1.65 -14.04 8.43
CA TYR A 118 -1.62 -14.93 9.59
C TYR A 118 -2.99 -15.10 10.25
N GLU A 119 -4.07 -15.14 9.49
CA GLU A 119 -5.45 -15.19 10.02
C GLU A 119 -5.80 -16.48 10.75
N GLU A 120 -5.05 -17.56 10.50
CA GLU A 120 -5.18 -18.77 11.30
C GLU A 120 -4.65 -18.49 12.71
N SER A 121 -5.45 -18.81 13.72
CA SER A 121 -5.13 -18.54 15.11
C SER A 121 -3.86 -19.29 15.55
N TYR A 122 -2.83 -18.55 15.89
CA TYR A 122 -1.63 -19.07 16.53
C TYR A 122 -1.73 -18.87 18.04
N ALA A 123 -1.35 -19.92 18.81
CA ALA A 123 -1.32 -19.86 20.27
C ALA A 123 -0.14 -19.02 20.80
N ASP A 124 0.92 -18.91 20.02
CA ASP A 124 2.19 -18.25 20.36
C ASP A 124 2.32 -16.90 19.63
N PRO A 125 3.24 -16.04 20.08
CA PRO A 125 3.55 -14.81 19.36
C PRO A 125 3.93 -15.07 17.90
N ILE A 126 3.34 -14.30 16.99
CA ILE A 126 3.63 -14.36 15.56
C ILE A 126 5.03 -13.79 15.32
N THR A 127 5.83 -14.48 14.50
CA THR A 127 7.17 -14.07 14.09
C THR A 127 7.25 -13.97 12.56
N GLU A 128 8.25 -13.24 12.05
CA GLU A 128 8.39 -12.98 10.61
C GLU A 128 8.70 -14.23 9.78
N ASP A 129 9.28 -15.25 10.38
CA ASP A 129 9.64 -16.53 9.74
C ASP A 129 8.47 -17.52 9.66
N MET A 130 7.35 -17.22 10.31
CA MET A 130 6.14 -18.03 10.20
C MET A 130 5.59 -17.99 8.77
N ALA A 131 5.24 -19.18 8.27
CA ALA A 131 4.60 -19.31 6.97
C ALA A 131 3.23 -18.62 6.96
N PRO A 132 2.89 -17.85 5.92
CA PRO A 132 1.55 -17.32 5.76
C PRO A 132 0.48 -18.40 5.76
N SER A 133 -0.60 -18.19 6.51
CA SER A 133 -1.76 -19.08 6.60
C SER A 133 -3.07 -18.27 6.57
N PRO A 134 -3.33 -17.55 5.47
CA PRO A 134 -4.49 -16.68 5.35
C PRO A 134 -5.78 -17.46 5.17
N LEU A 135 -6.86 -17.01 5.82
CA LEU A 135 -8.22 -17.57 5.69
C LEU A 135 -9.10 -16.71 4.80
N SER A 136 -8.90 -15.40 4.83
CA SER A 136 -9.69 -14.47 4.02
C SER A 136 -9.17 -14.37 2.58
N THR A 137 -10.06 -14.01 1.65
CA THR A 137 -9.66 -13.72 0.26
C THR A 137 -8.63 -12.59 0.21
N LYS A 138 -8.75 -11.59 1.08
CA LYS A 138 -7.80 -10.48 1.15
C LYS A 138 -6.43 -10.96 1.62
N GLY A 139 -6.39 -11.73 2.71
CA GLY A 139 -5.15 -12.32 3.22
C GLY A 139 -4.46 -13.22 2.19
N MET A 140 -5.24 -14.07 1.48
CA MET A 140 -4.72 -14.90 0.38
C MET A 140 -4.08 -14.06 -0.73
N MET A 141 -4.70 -12.97 -1.13
CA MET A 141 -4.16 -12.10 -2.17
C MET A 141 -2.90 -11.38 -1.72
N VAL A 142 -2.90 -10.88 -0.50
CA VAL A 142 -1.73 -10.21 0.07
C VAL A 142 -0.55 -11.18 0.16
N ALA A 143 -0.78 -12.41 0.61
CA ALA A 143 0.24 -13.47 0.65
C ALA A 143 0.77 -13.84 -0.74
N GLN A 144 -0.09 -13.90 -1.76
CA GLN A 144 0.35 -14.09 -3.14
C GLN A 144 1.19 -12.91 -3.64
N GLY A 145 0.85 -11.69 -3.25
CA GLY A 145 1.64 -10.50 -3.53
C GLY A 145 3.06 -10.59 -2.93
N GLU A 146 3.20 -11.06 -1.68
CA GLU A 146 4.51 -11.31 -1.05
C GLU A 146 5.37 -12.28 -1.87
N ASN A 147 4.78 -13.43 -2.25
CA ASN A 147 5.46 -14.43 -3.06
C ASN A 147 5.94 -13.85 -4.41
N LEU A 148 5.09 -13.05 -5.04
CA LEU A 148 5.42 -12.43 -6.32
C LEU A 148 6.58 -11.44 -6.17
N VAL A 149 6.52 -10.55 -5.20
CA VAL A 149 7.56 -9.53 -4.94
C VAL A 149 8.89 -10.18 -4.58
N THR A 150 8.88 -11.17 -3.69
CA THR A 150 10.08 -11.93 -3.34
C THR A 150 10.69 -12.58 -4.57
N ARG A 151 9.85 -13.22 -5.41
CA ARG A 151 10.35 -13.88 -6.64
C ARG A 151 10.97 -12.89 -7.62
N TYR A 152 10.44 -11.67 -7.73
CA TYR A 152 11.06 -10.62 -8.54
C TYR A 152 12.42 -10.22 -7.99
N GLY A 153 12.58 -10.08 -6.67
CA GLY A 153 13.88 -9.81 -6.05
C GLY A 153 14.90 -10.91 -6.33
N ASP A 154 14.48 -12.18 -6.22
CA ASP A 154 15.36 -13.34 -6.46
C ASP A 154 15.84 -13.46 -7.92
N THR A 155 15.06 -12.97 -8.87
CA THR A 155 15.29 -13.20 -10.31
C THR A 155 15.72 -11.96 -11.08
N THR A 156 15.77 -10.80 -10.43
CA THR A 156 16.15 -9.53 -11.03
C THR A 156 17.24 -8.82 -10.22
N GLN A 157 17.66 -7.64 -10.66
CA GLN A 157 18.62 -6.79 -9.90
C GLN A 157 17.92 -5.78 -8.99
N MET A 158 16.60 -5.90 -8.81
CA MET A 158 15.81 -5.01 -7.98
C MET A 158 15.81 -5.52 -6.52
N ASP A 159 16.24 -4.68 -5.60
CA ASP A 159 16.13 -4.98 -4.17
C ASP A 159 14.66 -4.93 -3.75
N THR A 160 14.12 -6.04 -3.27
CA THR A 160 12.71 -6.11 -2.84
C THR A 160 12.61 -6.31 -1.34
N TYR A 161 11.61 -5.64 -0.74
CA TYR A 161 11.33 -5.74 0.69
C TYR A 161 9.84 -5.94 0.91
N VAL A 162 9.49 -6.80 1.86
CA VAL A 162 8.10 -7.05 2.28
C VAL A 162 7.98 -6.67 3.76
N PHE A 163 7.05 -5.75 4.06
CA PHE A 163 6.73 -5.37 5.43
C PHE A 163 5.31 -5.80 5.78
N ARG A 164 5.15 -6.75 6.68
CA ARG A 164 3.86 -7.19 7.24
C ARG A 164 3.48 -6.24 8.36
N LEU A 165 2.54 -5.36 8.08
CA LEU A 165 2.06 -4.41 9.07
C LEU A 165 0.90 -5.00 9.86
N ASP A 166 0.95 -4.83 11.17
CA ASP A 166 -0.17 -5.08 12.07
C ASP A 166 -1.11 -3.85 12.11
N HIS A 167 -2.11 -3.89 12.95
CA HIS A 167 -3.01 -2.78 13.19
C HIS A 167 -2.24 -1.54 13.61
N MET A 168 -2.33 -0.51 12.80
CA MET A 168 -1.67 0.76 13.10
C MET A 168 -2.57 1.67 13.91
N TYR A 169 -2.00 2.23 14.95
CA TYR A 169 -2.65 3.21 15.80
C TYR A 169 -2.03 4.58 15.54
N TRP A 170 -2.87 5.58 15.30
CA TRP A 170 -2.40 6.96 15.16
C TRP A 170 -3.35 7.93 15.87
N MET A 171 -2.80 9.07 16.25
CA MET A 171 -3.60 10.17 16.77
C MET A 171 -4.16 10.98 15.60
N PRO A 172 -5.47 11.01 15.39
CA PRO A 172 -6.05 11.82 14.34
C PRO A 172 -5.84 13.31 14.65
N LYS A 173 -5.35 14.07 13.68
CA LYS A 173 -5.18 15.52 13.79
C LYS A 173 -6.54 16.26 13.79
N ASN A 174 -7.58 15.62 13.25
CA ASN A 174 -8.93 16.19 13.18
C ASN A 174 -10.00 15.08 13.08
N ARG A 175 -11.28 15.45 13.26
CA ARG A 175 -12.40 14.49 13.25
C ARG A 175 -12.60 13.77 11.91
N LYS A 176 -12.12 14.30 10.80
CA LYS A 176 -12.27 13.68 9.47
C LYS A 176 -11.28 12.51 9.28
N GLU A 177 -10.19 12.53 10.00
CA GLU A 177 -9.19 11.47 9.98
C GLU A 177 -9.56 10.26 10.85
N VAL A 178 -10.62 10.37 11.64
CA VAL A 178 -11.16 9.26 12.46
C VAL A 178 -11.95 8.31 11.56
N GLY A 179 -11.28 7.70 10.60
CA GLY A 179 -11.91 6.80 9.64
C GLY A 179 -11.83 5.32 10.02
N GLU A 180 -10.92 4.97 10.89
CA GLU A 180 -10.61 3.59 11.25
C GLU A 180 -11.43 3.11 12.46
N VAL A 181 -11.55 1.79 12.57
CA VAL A 181 -12.40 1.13 13.60
C VAL A 181 -12.06 1.62 15.01
N HIS A 182 -10.78 1.70 15.35
CA HIS A 182 -10.32 2.13 16.67
C HIS A 182 -10.63 3.59 16.98
N GLY A 183 -10.44 4.48 16.01
CA GLY A 183 -10.81 5.88 16.17
C GLY A 183 -12.32 6.06 16.38
N LYS A 184 -13.16 5.27 15.68
CA LYS A 184 -14.60 5.26 15.87
C LYS A 184 -14.98 4.76 17.26
N LEU A 185 -14.38 3.65 17.73
CA LEU A 185 -14.61 3.11 19.06
C LEU A 185 -14.21 4.11 20.15
N CYS A 186 -13.07 4.78 20.02
CA CYS A 186 -12.68 5.83 20.96
C CYS A 186 -13.67 6.99 21.00
N LEU A 187 -14.16 7.44 19.84
CA LEU A 187 -15.18 8.50 19.77
C LEU A 187 -16.51 8.06 20.37
N GLU A 188 -16.93 6.83 20.15
CA GLU A 188 -18.15 6.26 20.75
C GLU A 188 -18.02 6.13 22.27
N ALA A 189 -16.86 5.65 22.75
CA ALA A 189 -16.59 5.59 24.18
C ALA A 189 -16.65 6.97 24.84
N LEU A 190 -16.06 7.99 24.23
CA LEU A 190 -16.12 9.37 24.72
C LEU A 190 -17.53 9.98 24.68
N ARG A 191 -18.39 9.55 23.75
CA ARG A 191 -19.79 10.01 23.67
C ARG A 191 -20.69 9.35 24.70
N ASN A 192 -20.43 8.08 25.02
CA ASN A 192 -21.27 7.28 25.91
C ASN A 192 -20.92 7.46 27.38
N HIS A 193 -19.83 8.16 27.71
CA HIS A 193 -19.40 8.50 29.08
C HIS A 193 -19.76 9.96 29.46
N LYS A 194 -20.81 10.53 28.84
CA LYS A 194 -21.40 11.79 29.28
C LYS A 194 -22.60 11.57 30.17
#